data_084a76c5114c200a8169cb346d5033c8
#
_entry.id   084a76c5114c200a8169cb346d5033c8
#
_cell.length_a   1.000
_cell.length_b   1.000
_cell.length_c   1.000
_cell.angle_alpha   90.00
_cell.angle_beta   90.00
_cell.angle_gamma   90.00
#
_symmetry.space_group_name_H-M   'P 1'
#
loop_
_entity.id
_entity.type
_entity.pdbx_description
1 polymer ?
#
loop_
_entity_poly.entity_id
_entity_poly.type
_entity_poly.pdbx_seq_one_letter_code
_entity_poly.pdbx_strand_id
1 'polypeptide(L)'
;EIMPSLVGSEMCIRDRQVMISLVKTHGATLLPIDSEHNAIFQCLPPSIQQDNTQIHKSSYGVRKLWLTASGGPFLQHSFAHMQQAGVAEAVKHPNWSMGQKISVDSATMMNKGLELIEACHLFDLPEDKINVVIHPQSIIHSMVEYNDGSYLAQLGSPDMKTPIAHALSYPCLLYTSPSPRD
;
A
#
# COMPACT_ATOMS: atom_id res chain seq x y z
N GLU A 1 -17.84 18.33 0.74
CA GLU A 1 -16.56 18.84 1.28
C GLU A 1 -15.53 17.72 1.21
N ILE A 2 -14.56 17.89 0.32
CA ILE A 2 -13.41 16.99 0.28
C ILE A 2 -12.54 17.42 1.46
N MET A 3 -12.55 16.65 2.53
CA MET A 3 -11.55 16.80 3.58
C MET A 3 -10.22 16.25 3.03
N PRO A 4 -9.19 17.08 2.81
CA PRO A 4 -7.89 16.58 2.46
C PRO A 4 -7.24 16.01 3.72
N SER A 5 -7.40 14.73 3.97
CA SER A 5 -6.58 14.05 4.96
C SER A 5 -5.46 13.31 4.24
N LEU A 6 -4.34 13.99 4.06
CA LEU A 6 -3.07 13.32 3.84
C LEU A 6 -2.69 12.64 5.15
N VAL A 7 -3.06 11.39 5.27
CA VAL A 7 -2.83 10.59 6.46
C VAL A 7 -1.68 9.66 6.14
N GLY A 8 -0.56 9.86 6.82
CA GLY A 8 0.52 8.87 6.83
C GLY A 8 0.07 7.60 7.57
N SER A 9 0.76 6.49 7.33
CA SER A 9 0.48 5.18 7.93
C SER A 9 0.30 5.24 9.45
N GLU A 10 1.07 6.11 10.13
CA GLU A 10 1.02 6.28 11.58
C GLU A 10 -0.31 6.85 12.08
N MET A 11 -0.93 7.75 11.32
CA MET A 11 -2.24 8.30 11.70
C MET A 11 -3.34 7.27 11.53
N CYS A 12 -3.31 6.46 10.47
CA CYS A 12 -4.23 5.35 10.29
C CYS A 12 -4.14 4.34 11.43
N ILE A 13 -2.95 4.04 11.91
CA ILE A 13 -2.73 3.14 13.04
C ILE A 13 -3.31 3.73 14.33
N ARG A 14 -3.06 5.01 14.61
CA ARG A 14 -3.48 5.67 15.85
C ARG A 14 -4.99 5.93 15.92
N ASP A 15 -5.58 6.45 14.85
CA ASP A 15 -6.94 6.98 14.85
C ASP A 15 -7.95 6.04 14.16
N ARG A 16 -7.54 4.80 13.87
CA ARG A 16 -8.29 3.79 13.12
C ARG A 16 -9.76 3.65 13.53
N GLN A 17 -10.00 3.43 14.81
CA GLN A 17 -11.37 3.11 15.29
C GLN A 17 -12.31 4.27 15.00
N VAL A 18 -11.85 5.49 15.18
CA VAL A 18 -12.65 6.69 14.89
C VAL A 18 -12.89 6.81 13.39
N MET A 19 -11.85 6.67 12.57
CA MET A 19 -11.94 6.80 11.12
C MET A 19 -12.85 5.74 10.50
N ILE A 20 -12.64 4.46 10.81
CA ILE A 20 -13.48 3.36 10.28
C ILE A 20 -14.92 3.49 10.76
N SER A 21 -15.14 3.90 12.01
CA SER A 21 -16.50 4.16 12.52
C SER A 21 -17.19 5.27 11.74
N LEU A 22 -16.51 6.37 11.46
CA LEU A 22 -17.06 7.47 10.67
C LEU A 22 -17.33 7.05 9.22
N VAL A 23 -16.43 6.32 8.58
CA VAL A 23 -16.61 5.78 7.23
C VAL A 23 -17.89 4.93 7.17
N LYS A 24 -18.05 3.98 8.10
CA LYS A 24 -19.25 3.12 8.18
C LYS A 24 -20.53 3.92 8.45
N THR A 25 -20.47 4.87 9.38
CA THR A 25 -21.64 5.67 9.78
C THR A 25 -22.14 6.56 8.63
N HIS A 26 -21.23 7.09 7.83
CA HIS A 26 -21.57 8.02 6.74
C HIS A 26 -21.61 7.37 5.36
N GLY A 27 -21.40 6.04 5.26
CA GLY A 27 -21.37 5.33 3.98
C GLY A 27 -20.30 5.87 3.02
N ALA A 28 -19.17 6.33 3.56
CA ALA A 28 -18.07 6.86 2.77
C ALA A 28 -17.17 5.72 2.24
N THR A 29 -16.51 5.95 1.11
CA THR A 29 -15.50 5.03 0.59
C THR A 29 -14.12 5.46 1.06
N LEU A 30 -13.36 4.53 1.64
CA LEU A 30 -11.99 4.75 2.07
C LEU A 30 -11.02 4.34 0.97
N LEU A 31 -10.30 5.30 0.42
CA LEU A 31 -9.36 5.09 -0.68
C LEU A 31 -7.92 5.18 -0.15
N PRO A 32 -7.16 4.08 -0.14
CA PRO A 32 -5.76 4.12 0.25
C PRO A 32 -4.91 4.83 -0.80
N ILE A 33 -3.93 5.62 -0.35
CA ILE A 33 -3.00 6.34 -1.22
C ILE A 33 -1.59 5.74 -1.15
N ASP A 34 -1.24 5.07 -0.06
CA ASP A 34 0.00 4.31 -0.01
C ASP A 34 0.04 3.31 -1.17
N SER A 35 1.18 3.20 -1.87
CA SER A 35 1.27 2.49 -3.15
C SER A 35 0.88 1.02 -3.03
N GLU A 36 1.30 0.35 -1.98
CA GLU A 36 1.01 -1.07 -1.73
C GLU A 36 -0.46 -1.30 -1.39
N HIS A 37 -1.03 -0.46 -0.52
CA HIS A 37 -2.44 -0.58 -0.14
C HIS A 37 -3.37 -0.18 -1.29
N ASN A 38 -3.01 0.84 -2.06
CA ASN A 38 -3.73 1.21 -3.27
C ASN A 38 -3.71 0.09 -4.32
N ALA A 39 -2.57 -0.58 -4.48
CA ALA A 39 -2.43 -1.73 -5.37
C ALA A 39 -3.34 -2.89 -4.96
N ILE A 40 -3.40 -3.21 -3.66
CA ILE A 40 -4.35 -4.20 -3.13
C ILE A 40 -5.78 -3.78 -3.46
N PHE A 41 -6.14 -2.53 -3.14
CA PHE A 41 -7.48 -2.01 -3.38
C PHE A 41 -7.91 -2.15 -4.85
N GLN A 42 -7.02 -1.83 -5.80
CA GLN A 42 -7.27 -1.98 -7.23
C GLN A 42 -7.49 -3.45 -7.66
N CYS A 43 -6.88 -4.39 -6.95
CA CYS A 43 -7.01 -5.83 -7.24
C CYS A 43 -8.24 -6.47 -6.59
N LEU A 44 -8.97 -5.75 -5.72
CA LEU A 44 -10.19 -6.24 -5.09
C LEU A 44 -11.40 -6.15 -6.02
N PRO A 45 -12.38 -7.06 -5.89
CA PRO A 45 -13.66 -6.94 -6.61
C PRO A 45 -14.37 -5.63 -6.30
N PRO A 46 -15.11 -5.04 -7.25
CA PRO A 46 -15.81 -3.77 -7.05
C PRO A 46 -16.76 -3.76 -5.85
N SER A 47 -17.38 -4.89 -5.53
CA SER A 47 -18.26 -5.05 -4.36
C SER A 47 -17.51 -4.88 -3.03
N ILE A 48 -16.22 -5.23 -2.99
CA ILE A 48 -15.36 -5.02 -1.81
C ILE A 48 -14.81 -3.60 -1.80
N GLN A 49 -14.48 -3.04 -2.96
CA GLN A 49 -13.95 -1.68 -3.03
C GLN A 49 -14.92 -0.64 -2.46
N GLN A 50 -16.23 -0.90 -2.53
CA GLN A 50 -17.25 -0.05 -1.92
C GLN A 50 -17.31 -0.17 -0.40
N ASP A 51 -16.97 -1.33 0.15
CA ASP A 51 -16.86 -1.58 1.59
C ASP A 51 -15.68 -2.51 1.87
N ASN A 52 -14.48 -1.96 1.75
CA ASN A 52 -13.21 -2.70 1.94
C ASN A 52 -12.98 -3.16 3.39
N THR A 53 -13.82 -2.73 4.33
CA THR A 53 -13.76 -3.19 5.73
C THR A 53 -14.39 -4.57 5.95
N GLN A 54 -14.79 -5.26 4.91
CA GLN A 54 -15.44 -6.58 4.99
C GLN A 54 -14.77 -7.66 4.15
N ILE A 55 -13.51 -7.46 3.79
CA ILE A 55 -12.74 -8.35 2.92
C ILE A 55 -12.62 -9.78 3.49
N HIS A 56 -12.70 -9.92 4.81
CA HIS A 56 -12.65 -11.21 5.51
C HIS A 56 -13.85 -12.13 5.24
N LYS A 57 -14.94 -11.60 4.67
CA LYS A 57 -16.09 -12.43 4.35
C LYS A 57 -15.72 -13.47 3.28
N SER A 58 -15.92 -14.72 3.61
CA SER A 58 -15.57 -15.86 2.74
C SER A 58 -16.22 -15.81 1.34
N SER A 59 -17.34 -15.10 1.22
CA SER A 59 -18.06 -14.92 -0.05
C SER A 59 -17.27 -14.16 -1.11
N TYR A 60 -16.24 -13.43 -0.74
CA TYR A 60 -15.44 -12.64 -1.67
C TYR A 60 -14.22 -13.38 -2.23
N GLY A 61 -13.91 -14.54 -1.70
CA GLY A 61 -12.86 -15.40 -2.25
C GLY A 61 -11.43 -14.94 -2.00
N VAL A 62 -11.20 -13.87 -1.24
CA VAL A 62 -9.85 -13.42 -0.89
C VAL A 62 -9.24 -14.37 0.12
N ARG A 63 -8.07 -14.91 -0.21
CA ARG A 63 -7.33 -15.85 0.62
C ARG A 63 -6.25 -15.15 1.43
N LYS A 64 -5.42 -14.34 0.76
CA LYS A 64 -4.31 -13.61 1.36
C LYS A 64 -4.01 -12.31 0.61
N LEU A 65 -3.39 -11.38 1.29
CA LEU A 65 -2.77 -10.19 0.71
C LEU A 65 -1.26 -10.35 0.70
N TRP A 66 -0.61 -9.79 -0.31
CA TRP A 66 0.83 -9.83 -0.49
C TRP A 66 1.36 -8.41 -0.67
N LEU A 67 2.00 -7.89 0.37
CA LEU A 67 2.70 -6.61 0.33
C LEU A 67 4.08 -6.81 -0.27
N THR A 68 4.44 -6.03 -1.27
CA THR A 68 5.81 -6.03 -1.78
C THR A 68 6.68 -5.04 -1.03
N ALA A 69 7.96 -5.30 -0.97
CA ALA A 69 8.95 -4.42 -0.37
C ALA A 69 10.20 -4.35 -1.25
N SER A 70 10.78 -3.17 -1.42
CA SER A 70 12.06 -3.04 -2.14
C SER A 70 13.21 -3.74 -1.43
N GLY A 71 13.10 -3.92 -0.12
CA GLY A 71 14.17 -4.40 0.75
C GLY A 71 15.10 -3.30 1.26
N GLY A 72 14.91 -2.06 0.79
CA GLY A 72 15.69 -0.90 1.20
C GLY A 72 17.15 -0.92 0.72
N PRO A 73 17.94 0.09 1.11
CA PRO A 73 19.33 0.25 0.66
C PRO A 73 20.26 -0.85 1.18
N PHE A 74 19.90 -1.55 2.25
CA PHE A 74 20.78 -2.54 2.88
C PHE A 74 20.51 -3.98 2.49
N LEU A 75 19.60 -4.24 1.55
CA LEU A 75 19.21 -5.60 1.15
C LEU A 75 20.39 -6.51 0.79
N GLN A 76 21.43 -5.95 0.16
CA GLN A 76 22.62 -6.69 -0.30
C GLN A 76 23.83 -6.54 0.66
N HIS A 77 23.65 -5.87 1.81
CA HIS A 77 24.76 -5.60 2.73
C HIS A 77 24.82 -6.64 3.85
N SER A 78 26.05 -6.90 4.31
CA SER A 78 26.28 -7.76 5.48
C SER A 78 25.81 -7.06 6.76
N PHE A 79 25.50 -7.85 7.80
CA PHE A 79 25.16 -7.32 9.11
C PHE A 79 26.28 -6.45 9.70
N ALA A 80 27.55 -6.83 9.48
CA ALA A 80 28.69 -6.04 9.92
C ALA A 80 28.74 -4.65 9.26
N HIS A 81 28.39 -4.55 7.98
CA HIS A 81 28.26 -3.27 7.28
C HIS A 81 27.10 -2.44 7.87
N MET A 82 25.95 -3.06 8.09
CA MET A 82 24.78 -2.36 8.66
C MET A 82 25.07 -1.75 10.04
N GLN A 83 25.87 -2.42 10.89
CA GLN A 83 26.26 -1.90 12.20
C GLN A 83 27.11 -0.62 12.11
N GLN A 84 27.78 -0.38 11.01
CA GLN A 84 28.64 0.80 10.79
C GLN A 84 27.98 1.84 9.86
N ALA A 85 26.82 1.51 9.29
CA ALA A 85 26.13 2.37 8.35
C ALA A 85 25.67 3.69 8.98
N GLY A 86 25.92 4.78 8.27
CA GLY A 86 25.52 6.11 8.70
C GLY A 86 24.20 6.56 8.08
N VAL A 87 23.68 7.69 8.55
CA VAL A 87 22.44 8.31 8.04
C VAL A 87 22.50 8.53 6.54
N ALA A 88 23.64 8.95 6.01
CA ALA A 88 23.81 9.23 4.59
C ALA A 88 23.59 7.99 3.69
N GLU A 89 23.84 6.80 4.21
CA GLU A 89 23.55 5.54 3.51
C GLU A 89 22.09 5.12 3.70
N ALA A 90 21.56 5.26 4.91
CA ALA A 90 20.19 4.88 5.23
C ALA A 90 19.14 5.70 4.45
N VAL A 91 19.45 6.97 4.11
CA VAL A 91 18.50 7.81 3.34
C VAL A 91 18.57 7.62 1.82
N LYS A 92 19.48 6.79 1.31
CA LYS A 92 19.60 6.49 -0.13
C LYS A 92 18.71 5.32 -0.52
N HIS A 93 17.45 5.60 -0.86
CA HIS A 93 16.58 4.55 -1.36
C HIS A 93 16.93 4.20 -2.82
N PRO A 94 16.99 2.89 -3.22
CA PRO A 94 17.42 2.49 -4.56
C PRO A 94 16.47 2.92 -5.68
N ASN A 95 15.17 2.95 -5.44
CA ASN A 95 14.15 3.12 -6.49
C ASN A 95 13.28 4.37 -6.31
N TRP A 96 13.14 4.88 -5.08
CA TRP A 96 12.23 5.97 -4.76
C TRP A 96 12.99 7.22 -4.31
N SER A 97 12.55 8.38 -4.79
CA SER A 97 12.96 9.67 -4.24
C SER A 97 11.98 10.05 -3.12
N MET A 98 12.40 9.89 -1.88
CA MET A 98 11.53 10.04 -0.70
C MET A 98 12.13 10.98 0.34
N GLY A 99 11.29 11.43 1.28
CA GLY A 99 11.75 12.15 2.45
C GLY A 99 12.66 11.31 3.36
N GLN A 100 13.44 11.97 4.21
CA GLN A 100 14.43 11.30 5.05
C GLN A 100 13.82 10.27 6.01
N LYS A 101 12.69 10.60 6.64
CA LYS A 101 12.03 9.71 7.61
C LYS A 101 11.64 8.38 6.96
N ILE A 102 10.88 8.41 5.87
CA ILE A 102 10.43 7.19 5.19
C ILE A 102 11.60 6.41 4.56
N SER A 103 12.69 7.09 4.17
CA SER A 103 13.90 6.41 3.67
C SER A 103 14.57 5.58 4.78
N VAL A 104 14.65 6.11 6.00
CA VAL A 104 15.16 5.37 7.17
C VAL A 104 14.22 4.22 7.54
N ASP A 105 12.92 4.44 7.50
CA ASP A 105 11.93 3.40 7.75
C ASP A 105 12.04 2.25 6.73
N SER A 106 12.30 2.58 5.46
CA SER A 106 12.58 1.59 4.43
C SER A 106 13.89 0.84 4.68
N ALA A 107 14.95 1.57 5.07
CA ALA A 107 16.26 1.00 5.35
C ALA A 107 16.23 -0.02 6.51
N THR A 108 15.37 0.19 7.48
CA THR A 108 15.18 -0.68 8.65
C THR A 108 14.06 -1.71 8.46
N MET A 109 13.38 -1.70 7.32
CA MET A 109 12.14 -2.45 7.08
C MET A 109 10.97 -2.06 8.02
N MET A 110 11.12 -1.01 8.82
CA MET A 110 10.05 -0.51 9.70
C MET A 110 8.85 -0.02 8.89
N ASN A 111 9.10 0.62 7.74
CA ASN A 111 8.01 1.03 6.84
C ASN A 111 7.10 -0.14 6.49
N LYS A 112 7.67 -1.29 6.15
CA LYS A 112 6.89 -2.48 5.83
C LYS A 112 6.16 -3.06 7.05
N GLY A 113 6.75 -2.94 8.24
CA GLY A 113 6.06 -3.28 9.50
C GLY A 113 4.84 -2.39 9.75
N LEU A 114 4.96 -1.08 9.54
CA LEU A 114 3.85 -0.12 9.65
C LEU A 114 2.77 -0.42 8.62
N GLU A 115 3.14 -0.65 7.38
CA GLU A 115 2.21 -1.01 6.31
C GLU A 115 1.46 -2.33 6.58
N LEU A 116 2.10 -3.33 7.17
CA LEU A 116 1.43 -4.57 7.57
C LEU A 116 0.35 -4.28 8.61
N ILE A 117 0.66 -3.49 9.63
CA ILE A 117 -0.31 -3.07 10.65
C ILE A 117 -1.46 -2.28 10.00
N GLU A 118 -1.13 -1.36 9.10
CA GLU A 118 -2.12 -0.57 8.37
C GLU A 118 -3.03 -1.45 7.51
N ALA A 119 -2.46 -2.42 6.78
CA ALA A 119 -3.22 -3.35 5.96
C ALA A 119 -4.19 -4.20 6.79
N CYS A 120 -3.75 -4.69 7.97
CA CYS A 120 -4.64 -5.39 8.90
C CYS A 120 -5.86 -4.53 9.26
N HIS A 121 -5.63 -3.24 9.43
CA HIS A 121 -6.66 -2.30 9.82
C HIS A 121 -7.55 -1.86 8.67
N LEU A 122 -6.96 -1.55 7.55
CA LEU A 122 -7.63 -1.01 6.38
C LEU A 122 -8.55 -2.06 5.73
N PHE A 123 -8.08 -3.30 5.71
CA PHE A 123 -8.77 -4.41 5.07
C PHE A 123 -9.47 -5.36 6.06
N ASP A 124 -9.41 -5.06 7.37
CA ASP A 124 -9.99 -5.88 8.45
C ASP A 124 -9.58 -7.37 8.35
N LEU A 125 -8.29 -7.61 8.12
CA LEU A 125 -7.71 -8.94 8.04
C LEU A 125 -6.71 -9.18 9.18
N PRO A 126 -6.65 -10.41 9.71
CA PRO A 126 -5.62 -10.77 10.68
C PRO A 126 -4.25 -10.88 10.01
N GLU A 127 -3.18 -10.73 10.78
CA GLU A 127 -1.80 -10.69 10.29
C GLU A 127 -1.37 -11.96 9.53
N ASP A 128 -1.89 -13.12 9.90
CA ASP A 128 -1.60 -14.41 9.24
C ASP A 128 -2.14 -14.49 7.81
N LYS A 129 -2.99 -13.55 7.43
CA LYS A 129 -3.52 -13.40 6.07
C LYS A 129 -2.76 -12.38 5.22
N ILE A 130 -1.72 -11.76 5.77
CA ILE A 130 -0.91 -10.76 5.06
C ILE A 130 0.53 -11.23 5.01
N ASN A 131 1.03 -11.44 3.81
CA ASN A 131 2.41 -11.84 3.57
C ASN A 131 3.22 -10.63 3.07
N VAL A 132 4.51 -10.64 3.35
CA VAL A 132 5.47 -9.69 2.79
C VAL A 132 6.43 -10.42 1.88
N VAL A 133 6.68 -9.87 0.70
CA VAL A 133 7.64 -10.41 -0.28
C VAL A 133 8.62 -9.31 -0.72
N ILE A 134 9.90 -9.65 -0.72
CA ILE A 134 10.93 -8.72 -1.21
C ILE A 134 10.94 -8.74 -2.75
N HIS A 135 10.72 -7.58 -3.33
CA HIS A 135 10.70 -7.34 -4.78
C HIS A 135 11.54 -6.09 -5.12
N PRO A 136 12.87 -6.24 -5.28
CA PRO A 136 13.79 -5.11 -5.42
C PRO A 136 13.49 -4.20 -6.60
N GLN A 137 12.89 -4.73 -7.67
CA GLN A 137 12.55 -3.96 -8.87
C GLN A 137 11.40 -2.97 -8.66
N SER A 138 10.57 -3.19 -7.63
CA SER A 138 9.42 -2.35 -7.26
C SER A 138 8.46 -2.07 -8.42
N ILE A 139 8.30 -3.02 -9.35
CA ILE A 139 7.35 -2.94 -10.47
C ILE A 139 5.99 -3.46 -10.05
N ILE A 140 5.96 -4.58 -9.31
CA ILE A 140 4.75 -5.10 -8.68
C ILE A 140 4.59 -4.37 -7.34
N HIS A 141 3.49 -3.65 -7.19
CA HIS A 141 3.27 -2.88 -5.96
C HIS A 141 2.60 -3.71 -4.87
N SER A 142 1.68 -4.60 -5.20
CA SER A 142 1.10 -5.62 -4.30
C SER A 142 0.26 -6.62 -5.08
N MET A 143 -0.20 -7.67 -4.38
CA MET A 143 -1.02 -8.73 -4.98
C MET A 143 -2.11 -9.17 -4.02
N VAL A 144 -3.20 -9.69 -4.59
CA VAL A 144 -4.28 -10.38 -3.88
C VAL A 144 -4.33 -11.83 -4.35
N GLU A 145 -4.25 -12.75 -3.41
CA GLU A 145 -4.40 -14.19 -3.63
C GLU A 145 -5.85 -14.60 -3.37
N TYR A 146 -6.44 -15.34 -4.29
CA TYR A 146 -7.81 -15.81 -4.21
C TYR A 146 -7.90 -17.29 -3.86
N ASN A 147 -9.07 -17.76 -3.39
CA ASN A 147 -9.30 -19.13 -2.96
C ASN A 147 -9.17 -20.17 -4.10
N ASP A 148 -9.35 -19.75 -5.34
CA ASP A 148 -9.14 -20.59 -6.52
C ASP A 148 -7.67 -20.74 -6.92
N GLY A 149 -6.75 -20.11 -6.16
CA GLY A 149 -5.32 -20.10 -6.42
C GLY A 149 -4.87 -19.02 -7.41
N SER A 150 -5.76 -18.19 -7.92
CA SER A 150 -5.38 -17.05 -8.76
C SER A 150 -4.76 -15.91 -7.96
N TYR A 151 -3.91 -15.11 -8.63
CA TYR A 151 -3.31 -13.90 -8.12
C TYR A 151 -3.63 -12.74 -9.03
N LEU A 152 -4.16 -11.66 -8.47
CA LEU A 152 -4.24 -10.37 -9.15
C LEU A 152 -3.16 -9.45 -8.60
N ALA A 153 -2.43 -8.78 -9.47
CA ALA A 153 -1.34 -7.89 -9.12
C ALA A 153 -1.49 -6.55 -9.84
N GLN A 154 -1.21 -5.46 -9.12
CA GLN A 154 -1.09 -4.15 -9.73
C GLN A 154 0.38 -3.87 -10.02
N LEU A 155 0.67 -3.48 -11.25
CA LEU A 155 2.01 -3.17 -11.73
C LEU A 155 2.06 -1.70 -12.19
N GLY A 156 3.19 -1.06 -11.96
CA GLY A 156 3.41 0.31 -12.40
C GLY A 156 4.84 0.78 -12.15
N SER A 157 5.15 1.95 -12.66
CA SER A 157 6.39 2.63 -12.28
C SER A 157 6.33 3.07 -10.81
N PRO A 158 7.47 3.11 -10.09
CA PRO A 158 7.53 3.58 -8.71
C PRO A 158 7.33 5.10 -8.63
N ASP A 159 6.09 5.55 -8.78
CA ASP A 159 5.69 6.96 -8.76
C ASP A 159 4.35 7.12 -8.02
N MET A 160 4.34 7.95 -6.98
CA MET A 160 3.14 8.24 -6.20
C MET A 160 2.03 8.95 -6.98
N LYS A 161 2.32 9.47 -8.17
CA LYS A 161 1.27 10.01 -9.06
C LYS A 161 0.22 8.95 -9.41
N THR A 162 0.61 7.69 -9.55
CA THR A 162 -0.31 6.60 -9.91
C THR A 162 -1.37 6.37 -8.83
N PRO A 163 -1.06 6.08 -7.56
CA PRO A 163 -2.08 5.88 -6.53
C PRO A 163 -2.88 7.16 -6.22
N ILE A 164 -2.24 8.34 -6.28
CA ILE A 164 -2.95 9.62 -6.10
C ILE A 164 -3.96 9.83 -7.23
N ALA A 165 -3.55 9.64 -8.48
CA ALA A 165 -4.42 9.77 -9.63
C ALA A 165 -5.59 8.80 -9.58
N HIS A 166 -5.33 7.53 -9.21
CA HIS A 166 -6.37 6.53 -9.01
C HIS A 166 -7.38 6.97 -7.94
N ALA A 167 -6.90 7.43 -6.78
CA ALA A 167 -7.79 7.88 -5.70
C ALA A 167 -8.65 9.09 -6.10
N LEU A 168 -8.11 10.02 -6.89
CA LEU A 168 -8.82 11.20 -7.37
C LEU A 168 -9.84 10.89 -8.46
N SER A 169 -9.61 9.84 -9.25
CA SER A 169 -10.48 9.47 -10.37
C SER A 169 -11.47 8.35 -10.05
N TYR A 170 -11.31 7.70 -8.91
CA TYR A 170 -12.15 6.57 -8.52
C TYR A 170 -13.67 6.89 -8.68
N PRO A 171 -14.49 5.97 -9.22
CA PRO A 171 -14.18 4.59 -9.61
C PRO A 171 -13.60 4.42 -11.02
N CYS A 172 -13.25 5.48 -11.71
CA CYS A 172 -12.71 5.43 -13.07
C CYS A 172 -11.17 5.44 -13.04
N LEU A 173 -10.56 4.80 -14.04
CA LEU A 173 -9.15 5.02 -14.32
C LEU A 173 -8.98 6.37 -15.04
N LEU A 174 -7.98 7.16 -14.64
CA LEU A 174 -7.60 8.34 -15.41
C LEU A 174 -7.04 7.89 -16.78
N TYR A 175 -7.76 8.19 -17.83
CA TYR A 175 -7.16 8.20 -19.15
C TYR A 175 -6.20 9.38 -19.19
N THR A 176 -4.91 9.06 -19.26
CA THR A 176 -3.86 10.07 -19.39
C THR A 176 -4.11 10.91 -20.61
N SER A 177 -4.17 12.22 -20.41
CA SER A 177 -4.21 13.32 -21.35
C SER A 177 -4.94 13.06 -22.68
N PRO A 178 -5.83 13.96 -23.08
CA PRO A 178 -6.40 13.90 -24.42
C PRO A 178 -5.27 13.77 -25.43
N SER A 179 -5.42 12.84 -26.37
CA SER A 179 -4.54 12.73 -27.51
C SER A 179 -4.41 14.11 -28.16
N PRO A 180 -3.24 14.52 -28.63
CA PRO A 180 -3.11 15.78 -29.38
C PRO A 180 -4.00 15.86 -30.62
N ARG A 181 -4.81 14.84 -30.88
CA ARG A 181 -5.75 14.74 -31.99
C ARG A 181 -7.22 14.85 -31.57
N ASP A 182 -7.50 14.94 -30.28
CA ASP A 182 -8.81 15.23 -29.71
C ASP A 182 -8.82 16.71 -29.26
#